data_13f9cb261ac2565e850f76385973d2be
#
_entry.id   13f9cb261ac2565e850f76385973d2be
#
_cell.length_a   1.000
_cell.length_b   1.000
_cell.length_c   1.000
_cell.angle_alpha   90.00
_cell.angle_beta   90.00
_cell.angle_gamma   90.00
#
_symmetry.space_group_name_H-M   'P 1'
#
loop_
_entity.id
_entity.type
_entity.pdbx_description
1 polymer ?
#
loop_
_entity_poly.entity_id
_entity_poly.type
_entity_poly.pdbx_seq_one_letter_code
_entity_poly.pdbx_strand_id
1 'polypeptide(L)'
;MTSVNEQNKEEDLPDLEMGIGIHTGQVVVGNIGSLERMKYGVVGSHVNLTSRIQSCTTGGQILVSEATRREVGPMLKIGKQMEIRAKGFEQPVTISEVVGVGGPHKLSLVQTRETLVTLSEEIPVRYLLVEGSQLTEEMFKGSLVKLSSKRAEVRLESPAPIFSNLEMLLTGGEGERVDGSLQCKVASAVTDSNKRFLVHFTSMSPGVEAFIRSALGQSLESKAGDRALRRSVGPSAERSRSQ
;
A
#
# COMPACT_ATOMS: atom_id res chain seq x y z
N MET A 1 3.85 -3.70 17.87
CA MET A 1 3.46 -2.41 17.26
C MET A 1 2.40 -1.67 18.09
N THR A 2 1.34 -2.33 18.60
CA THR A 2 0.30 -1.66 19.40
C THR A 2 0.87 -0.86 20.57
N SER A 3 1.68 -1.48 21.44
CA SER A 3 2.30 -0.79 22.59
C SER A 3 3.22 0.38 22.18
N VAL A 4 3.94 0.24 21.07
CA VAL A 4 4.79 1.33 20.55
C VAL A 4 3.93 2.49 20.07
N ASN A 5 2.84 2.21 19.37
CA ASN A 5 1.95 3.28 18.87
C ASN A 5 1.10 3.91 20.00
N GLU A 6 0.81 3.16 21.07
CA GLU A 6 0.21 3.73 22.28
C GLU A 6 1.16 4.76 22.93
N GLN A 7 2.44 4.42 23.07
CA GLN A 7 3.45 5.34 23.57
C GLN A 7 3.66 6.53 22.63
N ASN A 8 3.72 6.29 21.31
CA ASN A 8 3.84 7.36 20.32
C ASN A 8 2.70 8.39 20.43
N LYS A 9 1.48 7.92 20.68
CA LYS A 9 0.32 8.81 20.88
C LYS A 9 0.43 9.68 22.13
N GLU A 10 1.01 9.16 23.22
CA GLU A 10 1.27 9.94 24.44
C GLU A 10 2.34 11.03 24.21
N GLU A 11 3.27 10.78 23.29
CA GLU A 11 4.37 11.67 22.93
C GLU A 11 4.09 12.56 21.70
N ASP A 12 2.85 12.54 21.18
CA ASP A 12 2.43 13.21 19.92
C ASP A 12 3.31 12.85 18.70
N LEU A 13 3.76 11.60 18.68
CA LEU A 13 4.53 11.02 17.57
C LEU A 13 3.62 10.24 16.61
N PRO A 14 4.00 10.14 15.34
CA PRO A 14 3.21 9.40 14.34
C PRO A 14 3.17 7.90 14.62
N ASP A 15 2.05 7.26 14.24
CA ASP A 15 1.91 5.81 14.28
C ASP A 15 2.95 5.15 13.36
N LEU A 16 3.65 4.14 13.89
CA LEU A 16 4.59 3.32 13.12
C LEU A 16 3.88 2.08 12.57
N GLU A 17 4.11 1.79 11.31
CA GLU A 17 3.66 0.57 10.66
C GLU A 17 4.87 -0.20 10.10
N MET A 18 4.88 -1.51 10.29
CA MET A 18 5.97 -2.37 9.83
C MET A 18 5.44 -3.42 8.86
N GLY A 19 6.09 -3.56 7.70
CA GLY A 19 5.90 -4.68 6.80
C GLY A 19 6.92 -5.78 7.09
N ILE A 20 6.49 -7.04 7.14
CA ILE A 20 7.33 -8.18 7.50
C ILE A 20 7.36 -9.20 6.36
N GLY A 21 8.55 -9.55 5.89
CA GLY A 21 8.78 -10.65 4.94
C GLY A 21 9.44 -11.85 5.64
N ILE A 22 8.91 -13.05 5.44
CA ILE A 22 9.43 -14.27 6.05
C ILE A 22 9.69 -15.32 4.97
N HIS A 23 10.87 -15.92 5.03
CA HIS A 23 11.25 -17.00 4.14
C HIS A 23 12.03 -18.07 4.89
N THR A 24 11.81 -19.33 4.56
CA THR A 24 12.53 -20.49 5.07
C THR A 24 13.46 -21.04 3.99
N GLY A 25 14.76 -21.19 4.31
CA GLY A 25 15.74 -21.70 3.36
C GLY A 25 17.13 -21.84 4.00
N GLN A 26 18.03 -22.51 3.29
CA GLN A 26 19.41 -22.70 3.74
C GLN A 26 20.22 -21.42 3.59
N VAL A 27 21.02 -21.11 4.60
CA VAL A 27 21.89 -19.92 4.63
C VAL A 27 23.28 -20.30 5.13
N VAL A 28 24.28 -19.54 4.75
CA VAL A 28 25.63 -19.62 5.29
C VAL A 28 25.76 -18.57 6.38
N VAL A 29 26.18 -19.02 7.56
CA VAL A 29 26.38 -18.17 8.75
C VAL A 29 27.84 -18.25 9.15
N GLY A 30 28.48 -17.11 9.39
CA GLY A 30 29.88 -17.08 9.83
C GLY A 30 30.50 -15.69 9.72
N ASN A 31 31.81 -15.64 9.92
CA ASN A 31 32.60 -14.44 9.73
C ASN A 31 32.80 -14.16 8.22
N ILE A 32 32.37 -13.00 7.77
CA ILE A 32 32.43 -12.60 6.39
C ILE A 32 33.29 -11.35 6.26
N GLY A 33 34.24 -11.37 5.34
CA GLY A 33 35.16 -10.25 5.11
C GLY A 33 36.64 -10.66 5.06
N SER A 34 37.51 -9.66 5.15
CA SER A 34 38.95 -9.83 5.24
C SER A 34 39.42 -9.94 6.71
N LEU A 35 40.68 -10.30 6.93
CA LEU A 35 41.27 -10.33 8.28
C LEU A 35 41.21 -8.98 9.00
N GLU A 36 41.22 -7.87 8.25
CA GLU A 36 41.15 -6.50 8.79
C GLU A 36 39.71 -6.01 9.02
N ARG A 37 38.72 -6.60 8.31
CA ARG A 37 37.30 -6.20 8.38
C ARG A 37 36.41 -7.44 8.33
N MET A 38 36.26 -8.09 9.45
CA MET A 38 35.40 -9.25 9.61
C MET A 38 34.08 -8.85 10.28
N LYS A 39 32.95 -9.28 9.71
CA LYS A 39 31.64 -9.18 10.33
C LYS A 39 30.98 -10.54 10.39
N TYR A 40 30.49 -10.91 11.56
CA TYR A 40 29.63 -12.10 11.68
C TYR A 40 28.28 -11.79 11.02
N GLY A 41 27.88 -12.64 10.09
CA GLY A 41 26.69 -12.37 9.30
C GLY A 41 26.12 -13.62 8.63
N VAL A 42 25.06 -13.40 7.88
CA VAL A 42 24.31 -14.42 7.14
C VAL A 42 24.30 -14.05 5.66
N VAL A 43 24.65 -15.00 4.80
CA VAL A 43 24.62 -14.81 3.33
C VAL A 43 23.96 -15.99 2.65
N GLY A 44 23.43 -15.72 1.45
CA GLY A 44 22.83 -16.72 0.59
C GLY A 44 21.70 -16.14 -0.27
N SER A 45 21.31 -16.88 -1.30
CA SER A 45 20.17 -16.52 -2.17
C SER A 45 18.86 -16.39 -1.38
N HIS A 46 18.70 -17.20 -0.34
CA HIS A 46 17.52 -17.16 0.53
C HIS A 46 17.45 -15.88 1.39
N VAL A 47 18.59 -15.31 1.78
CA VAL A 47 18.63 -14.00 2.46
C VAL A 47 18.15 -12.90 1.53
N ASN A 48 18.63 -12.91 0.27
CA ASN A 48 18.18 -11.95 -0.76
C ASN A 48 16.71 -12.10 -1.08
N LEU A 49 16.18 -13.34 -1.13
CA LEU A 49 14.75 -13.58 -1.33
C LEU A 49 13.92 -13.04 -0.17
N THR A 50 14.37 -13.24 1.08
CA THR A 50 13.69 -12.68 2.27
C THR A 50 13.58 -11.15 2.18
N SER A 51 14.69 -10.48 1.83
CA SER A 51 14.71 -9.03 1.62
C SER A 51 13.74 -8.61 0.49
N ARG A 52 13.68 -9.39 -0.61
CA ARG A 52 12.75 -9.13 -1.70
C ARG A 52 11.29 -9.30 -1.30
N ILE A 53 10.96 -10.34 -0.52
CA ILE A 53 9.61 -10.53 0.03
C ILE A 53 9.23 -9.36 0.93
N GLN A 54 10.15 -8.96 1.83
CA GLN A 54 9.93 -7.81 2.70
C GLN A 54 9.71 -6.52 1.90
N SER A 55 10.47 -6.29 0.82
CA SER A 55 10.27 -5.11 -0.03
C SER A 55 8.92 -5.05 -0.75
N CYS A 56 8.20 -6.17 -0.86
CA CYS A 56 6.84 -6.23 -1.41
C CYS A 56 5.75 -5.93 -0.36
N THR A 57 6.09 -5.85 0.93
CA THR A 57 5.12 -5.56 1.99
C THR A 57 4.76 -4.08 2.06
N THR A 58 3.59 -3.82 2.60
CA THR A 58 3.16 -2.50 3.09
C THR A 58 3.04 -2.52 4.60
N GLY A 59 2.84 -1.37 5.23
CA GLY A 59 2.65 -1.28 6.68
C GLY A 59 1.54 -2.20 7.19
N GLY A 60 1.79 -2.90 8.30
CA GLY A 60 0.86 -3.87 8.89
C GLY A 60 0.75 -5.22 8.16
N GLN A 61 1.44 -5.42 7.03
CA GLN A 61 1.36 -6.63 6.23
C GLN A 61 2.49 -7.62 6.57
N ILE A 62 2.14 -8.91 6.61
CA ILE A 62 3.11 -10.01 6.73
C ILE A 62 2.99 -10.86 5.46
N LEU A 63 4.10 -11.01 4.73
CA LEU A 63 4.21 -11.87 3.56
C LEU A 63 5.13 -13.04 3.85
N VAL A 64 4.72 -14.23 3.45
CA VAL A 64 5.53 -15.45 3.58
C VAL A 64 5.74 -16.12 2.23
N SER A 65 6.90 -16.76 2.06
CA SER A 65 7.13 -17.63 0.89
C SER A 65 6.34 -18.92 0.97
N GLU A 66 6.20 -19.59 -0.16
CA GLU A 66 5.61 -20.92 -0.23
C GLU A 66 6.38 -21.94 0.62
N ALA A 67 7.73 -21.83 0.73
CA ALA A 67 8.54 -22.68 1.59
C ALA A 67 8.14 -22.52 3.06
N THR A 68 8.01 -21.29 3.55
CA THR A 68 7.54 -21.01 4.91
C THR A 68 6.11 -21.50 5.13
N ARG A 69 5.23 -21.30 4.15
CA ARG A 69 3.83 -21.74 4.24
C ARG A 69 3.73 -23.26 4.43
N ARG A 70 4.53 -24.02 3.66
CA ARG A 70 4.58 -25.48 3.79
C ARG A 70 5.10 -25.96 5.12
N GLU A 71 6.15 -25.31 5.64
CA GLU A 71 6.77 -25.64 6.91
C GLU A 71 5.83 -25.41 8.10
N VAL A 72 5.11 -24.27 8.10
CA VAL A 72 4.11 -23.95 9.15
C VAL A 72 2.84 -24.79 9.00
N GLY A 73 2.48 -25.17 7.77
CA GLY A 73 1.34 -26.01 7.49
C GLY A 73 -0.03 -25.34 7.74
N PRO A 74 -1.06 -26.12 8.13
CA PRO A 74 -2.46 -25.66 8.17
C PRO A 74 -2.77 -24.65 9.27
N MET A 75 -1.84 -24.41 10.20
CA MET A 75 -2.02 -23.38 11.23
C MET A 75 -1.95 -21.96 10.67
N LEU A 76 -1.29 -21.77 9.51
CA LEU A 76 -1.16 -20.47 8.90
C LEU A 76 -2.42 -20.11 8.11
N LYS A 77 -3.09 -19.04 8.51
CA LYS A 77 -4.25 -18.50 7.78
C LYS A 77 -3.75 -17.54 6.71
N ILE A 78 -4.03 -17.87 5.47
CA ILE A 78 -3.57 -17.16 4.28
C ILE A 78 -4.72 -16.31 3.70
N GLY A 79 -4.39 -15.08 3.34
CA GLY A 79 -5.21 -14.18 2.53
C GLY A 79 -4.86 -14.25 1.04
N LYS A 80 -4.44 -13.11 0.49
CA LYS A 80 -4.07 -12.99 -0.93
C LYS A 80 -2.76 -13.71 -1.23
N GLN A 81 -2.69 -14.35 -2.40
CA GLN A 81 -1.45 -14.91 -2.96
C GLN A 81 -1.04 -14.13 -4.20
N MET A 82 0.26 -14.01 -4.43
CA MET A 82 0.84 -13.33 -5.58
C MET A 82 2.17 -13.94 -5.97
N GLU A 83 2.61 -13.68 -7.18
CA GLU A 83 3.90 -14.13 -7.68
C GLU A 83 4.85 -12.94 -7.83
N ILE A 84 6.10 -13.14 -7.42
CA ILE A 84 7.17 -12.17 -7.59
C ILE A 84 8.33 -12.78 -8.35
N ARG A 85 9.04 -11.97 -9.13
CA ARG A 85 10.32 -12.34 -9.73
C ARG A 85 11.45 -11.87 -8.81
N ALA A 86 12.32 -12.79 -8.41
CA ALA A 86 13.47 -12.48 -7.58
C ALA A 86 14.77 -12.83 -8.31
N LYS A 87 15.75 -11.92 -8.28
CA LYS A 87 17.07 -12.18 -8.88
C LYS A 87 17.71 -13.42 -8.24
N GLY A 88 18.21 -14.34 -9.06
CA GLY A 88 18.79 -15.60 -8.61
C GLY A 88 17.79 -16.76 -8.49
N PHE A 89 16.51 -16.55 -8.87
CA PHE A 89 15.51 -17.60 -8.99
C PHE A 89 15.00 -17.64 -10.43
N GLU A 90 15.08 -18.82 -11.06
CA GLU A 90 14.65 -19.01 -12.47
C GLU A 90 13.12 -18.91 -12.62
N GLN A 91 12.40 -19.37 -11.62
CA GLN A 91 10.93 -19.38 -11.59
C GLN A 91 10.38 -18.25 -10.72
N PRO A 92 9.19 -17.72 -11.04
CA PRO A 92 8.49 -16.83 -10.14
C PRO A 92 8.27 -17.47 -8.78
N VAL A 93 8.42 -16.70 -7.72
CA VAL A 93 8.22 -17.16 -6.35
C VAL A 93 6.84 -16.77 -5.87
N THR A 94 6.04 -17.75 -5.47
CA THR A 94 4.74 -17.51 -4.84
C THR A 94 4.94 -17.02 -3.41
N ILE A 95 4.33 -15.89 -3.10
CA ILE A 95 4.26 -15.33 -1.76
C ILE A 95 2.80 -15.20 -1.33
N SER A 96 2.55 -15.34 -0.04
CA SER A 96 1.21 -15.35 0.54
C SER A 96 1.11 -14.35 1.68
N GLU A 97 0.03 -13.60 1.71
CA GLU A 97 -0.30 -12.72 2.83
C GLU A 97 -0.81 -13.53 4.01
N VAL A 98 -0.22 -13.32 5.18
CA VAL A 98 -0.66 -13.93 6.43
C VAL A 98 -1.76 -13.06 7.03
N VAL A 99 -2.91 -13.64 7.30
CA VAL A 99 -4.04 -12.96 7.98
C VAL A 99 -4.24 -13.47 9.40
N GLY A 100 -3.54 -14.50 9.79
CA GLY A 100 -3.57 -15.02 11.16
C GLY A 100 -2.84 -16.34 11.34
N VAL A 101 -2.77 -16.78 12.57
CA VAL A 101 -2.25 -18.08 13.00
C VAL A 101 -3.31 -18.79 13.84
N GLY A 102 -3.62 -20.02 13.48
CA GLY A 102 -4.56 -20.87 14.19
C GLY A 102 -3.91 -21.67 15.33
N GLY A 103 -4.46 -22.84 15.61
CA GLY A 103 -3.94 -23.73 16.65
C GLY A 103 -4.04 -23.12 18.06
N PRO A 104 -3.02 -23.30 18.91
CA PRO A 104 -3.04 -22.80 20.28
C PRO A 104 -2.98 -21.27 20.38
N HIS A 105 -2.44 -20.60 19.37
CA HIS A 105 -2.21 -19.14 19.42
C HIS A 105 -3.45 -18.31 19.07
N LYS A 106 -4.30 -18.77 18.15
CA LYS A 106 -5.55 -18.11 17.71
C LYS A 106 -5.42 -16.60 17.45
N LEU A 107 -4.31 -16.20 16.84
CA LEU A 107 -4.02 -14.81 16.50
C LEU A 107 -4.59 -14.46 15.11
N SER A 108 -5.10 -13.24 14.96
CA SER A 108 -5.53 -12.70 13.67
C SER A 108 -5.02 -11.28 13.51
N LEU A 109 -4.56 -10.96 12.32
CA LEU A 109 -4.24 -9.59 11.97
C LEU A 109 -5.52 -8.81 11.70
N VAL A 110 -5.63 -7.64 12.28
CA VAL A 110 -6.74 -6.73 12.00
C VAL A 110 -6.55 -6.18 10.60
N GLN A 111 -7.38 -6.65 9.67
CA GLN A 111 -7.42 -6.08 8.33
C GLN A 111 -8.34 -4.87 8.33
N THR A 112 -7.77 -3.68 8.38
CA THR A 112 -8.55 -2.46 8.19
C THR A 112 -8.94 -2.35 6.72
N ARG A 113 -10.19 -2.71 6.40
CA ARG A 113 -10.77 -2.48 5.06
C ARG A 113 -11.11 -1.00 4.93
N GLU A 114 -10.19 -0.21 4.44
CA GLU A 114 -10.48 1.17 4.11
C GLU A 114 -11.28 1.25 2.80
N THR A 115 -12.39 1.97 2.86
CA THR A 115 -13.21 2.24 1.67
C THR A 115 -12.62 3.42 0.92
N LEU A 116 -12.28 3.21 -0.34
CA LEU A 116 -11.87 4.28 -1.23
C LEU A 116 -13.07 5.15 -1.62
N VAL A 117 -12.99 6.43 -1.37
CA VAL A 117 -13.98 7.43 -1.79
C VAL A 117 -13.61 7.93 -3.17
N THR A 118 -14.51 7.85 -4.14
CA THR A 118 -14.32 8.45 -5.46
C THR A 118 -14.33 9.96 -5.30
N LEU A 119 -13.30 10.62 -5.80
CA LEU A 119 -13.20 12.08 -5.79
C LEU A 119 -14.19 12.70 -6.79
N SER A 120 -14.74 13.86 -6.45
CA SER A 120 -15.59 14.65 -7.36
C SER A 120 -14.78 15.19 -8.54
N GLU A 121 -13.55 15.60 -8.26
CA GLU A 121 -12.54 16.00 -9.23
C GLU A 121 -11.26 15.23 -8.97
N GLU A 122 -10.61 14.74 -10.03
CA GLU A 122 -9.32 14.07 -9.91
C GLU A 122 -8.25 15.07 -9.43
N ILE A 123 -7.44 14.69 -8.44
CA ILE A 123 -6.35 15.55 -7.95
C ILE A 123 -5.12 15.32 -8.82
N PRO A 124 -4.64 16.33 -9.56
CA PRO A 124 -3.44 16.18 -10.39
C PRO A 124 -2.20 15.93 -9.54
N VAL A 125 -1.36 15.02 -10.00
CA VAL A 125 -0.07 14.72 -9.37
C VAL A 125 1.06 14.69 -10.39
N ARG A 126 2.27 14.98 -9.93
CA ARG A 126 3.51 14.64 -10.64
C ARG A 126 4.24 13.60 -9.82
N TYR A 127 4.80 12.58 -10.44
CA TYR A 127 5.45 11.50 -9.70
C TYR A 127 6.79 11.08 -10.30
N LEU A 128 7.64 10.57 -9.43
CA LEU A 128 8.94 9.98 -9.69
C LEU A 128 8.93 8.52 -9.22
N LEU A 129 9.62 7.66 -9.94
CA LEU A 129 9.92 6.31 -9.47
C LEU A 129 11.12 6.36 -8.52
N VAL A 130 11.05 5.60 -7.43
CA VAL A 130 12.14 5.48 -6.46
C VAL A 130 12.81 4.13 -6.66
N GLU A 131 14.05 4.11 -7.15
CA GLU A 131 14.87 2.92 -7.33
C GLU A 131 15.94 2.84 -6.23
N GLY A 132 15.72 1.96 -5.24
CA GLY A 132 16.57 1.89 -4.05
C GLY A 132 16.46 3.17 -3.20
N SER A 133 17.55 3.95 -3.13
CA SER A 133 17.61 5.25 -2.47
C SER A 133 17.67 6.43 -3.44
N GLN A 134 17.55 6.18 -4.74
CA GLN A 134 17.65 7.21 -5.77
C GLN A 134 16.28 7.47 -6.41
N LEU A 135 15.97 8.74 -6.64
CA LEU A 135 14.85 9.16 -7.47
C LEU A 135 15.26 9.08 -8.95
N THR A 136 14.35 8.64 -9.80
CA THR A 136 14.57 8.76 -11.26
C THR A 136 14.58 10.24 -11.64
N GLU A 137 15.33 10.60 -12.66
CA GLU A 137 15.37 11.99 -13.16
C GLU A 137 14.09 12.38 -13.90
N GLU A 138 13.34 11.39 -14.37
CA GLU A 138 12.16 11.60 -15.19
C GLU A 138 10.91 11.72 -14.34
N MET A 139 10.22 12.86 -14.46
CA MET A 139 8.99 13.17 -13.75
C MET A 139 7.78 13.00 -14.67
N PHE A 140 6.86 12.13 -14.26
CA PHE A 140 5.63 11.80 -14.99
C PHE A 140 4.42 12.50 -14.40
N LYS A 141 3.33 12.58 -15.19
CA LYS A 141 2.04 13.11 -14.76
C LYS A 141 1.08 11.99 -14.40
N GLY A 142 0.16 12.29 -13.50
CA GLY A 142 -0.91 11.39 -13.10
C GLY A 142 -2.00 12.11 -12.33
N SER A 143 -2.96 11.36 -11.81
CA SER A 143 -4.04 11.90 -10.96
C SER A 143 -4.47 10.90 -9.91
N LEU A 144 -4.91 11.38 -8.73
CA LEU A 144 -5.64 10.59 -7.75
C LEU A 144 -7.12 10.57 -8.19
N VAL A 145 -7.68 9.37 -8.31
CA VAL A 145 -9.06 9.13 -8.77
C VAL A 145 -9.98 8.77 -7.60
N LYS A 146 -9.47 7.92 -6.69
CA LYS A 146 -10.15 7.57 -5.44
C LYS A 146 -9.16 7.69 -4.30
N LEU A 147 -9.66 7.97 -3.12
CA LEU A 147 -8.85 8.30 -1.96
C LEU A 147 -9.40 7.67 -0.68
N SER A 148 -8.50 7.25 0.20
CA SER A 148 -8.73 6.99 1.62
C SER A 148 -7.59 7.62 2.43
N SER A 149 -7.58 7.47 3.76
CA SER A 149 -6.51 8.01 4.60
C SER A 149 -5.14 7.37 4.33
N LYS A 150 -5.09 6.11 3.85
CA LYS A 150 -3.86 5.33 3.65
C LYS A 150 -3.65 4.79 2.24
N ARG A 151 -4.61 4.99 1.33
CA ARG A 151 -4.61 4.41 -0.02
C ARG A 151 -5.21 5.35 -1.04
N ALA A 152 -4.79 5.19 -2.30
CA ALA A 152 -5.44 5.84 -3.42
C ALA A 152 -5.52 4.91 -4.63
N GLU A 153 -6.56 5.10 -5.45
CA GLU A 153 -6.54 4.67 -6.84
C GLU A 153 -5.98 5.83 -7.66
N VAL A 154 -4.89 5.57 -8.36
CA VAL A 154 -4.19 6.57 -9.17
C VAL A 154 -4.26 6.22 -10.64
N ARG A 155 -4.33 7.24 -11.49
CA ARG A 155 -4.12 7.13 -12.92
C ARG A 155 -2.72 7.64 -13.22
N LEU A 156 -1.88 6.83 -13.85
CA LEU A 156 -0.50 7.16 -14.18
C LEU A 156 -0.33 7.28 -15.69
N GLU A 157 0.39 8.28 -16.15
CA GLU A 157 0.72 8.46 -17.57
C GLU A 157 1.63 7.33 -18.06
N SER A 158 2.67 7.01 -17.31
CA SER A 158 3.56 5.87 -17.52
C SER A 158 3.26 4.77 -16.50
N PRO A 159 3.11 3.49 -16.93
CA PRO A 159 2.86 2.39 -16.01
C PRO A 159 4.01 2.21 -15.00
N ALA A 160 3.68 2.05 -13.74
CA ALA A 160 4.65 1.76 -12.69
C ALA A 160 4.64 0.26 -12.36
N PRO A 161 5.81 -0.37 -12.17
CA PRO A 161 5.89 -1.77 -11.74
C PRO A 161 5.18 -1.99 -10.41
N ILE A 162 4.54 -3.15 -10.26
CA ILE A 162 3.95 -3.55 -8.96
C ILE A 162 5.07 -3.65 -7.92
N PHE A 163 4.80 -3.17 -6.72
CA PHE A 163 5.72 -3.03 -5.58
C PHE A 163 6.80 -1.95 -5.73
N SER A 164 6.82 -1.18 -6.82
CA SER A 164 7.68 0.00 -6.88
C SER A 164 7.22 1.08 -5.91
N ASN A 165 8.17 1.89 -5.46
CA ASN A 165 7.89 3.07 -4.66
C ASN A 165 7.80 4.29 -5.57
N LEU A 166 6.86 5.17 -5.27
CA LEU A 166 6.65 6.43 -5.97
C LEU A 166 6.74 7.58 -4.97
N GLU A 167 7.33 8.68 -5.41
CA GLU A 167 7.19 9.97 -4.75
C GLU A 167 6.27 10.85 -5.58
N MET A 168 5.18 11.33 -4.98
CA MET A 168 4.16 12.14 -5.64
C MET A 168 4.10 13.55 -5.06
N LEU A 169 4.01 14.53 -5.96
CA LEU A 169 3.80 15.94 -5.65
C LEU A 169 2.37 16.29 -6.08
N LEU A 170 1.55 16.72 -5.14
CA LEU A 170 0.14 17.01 -5.39
C LEU A 170 -0.03 18.46 -5.83
N THR A 171 -1.07 18.70 -6.63
CA THR A 171 -1.49 20.02 -7.08
C THR A 171 -2.91 20.28 -6.58
N GLY A 172 -3.14 21.43 -5.96
CA GLY A 172 -4.44 21.87 -5.47
C GLY A 172 -5.37 22.33 -6.59
N GLY A 173 -6.61 22.67 -6.24
CA GLY A 173 -7.67 23.04 -7.19
C GLY A 173 -7.40 24.29 -8.04
N GLU A 174 -6.60 25.24 -7.54
CA GLU A 174 -6.18 26.44 -8.27
C GLU A 174 -4.87 26.28 -9.03
N GLY A 175 -4.33 25.03 -9.09
CA GLY A 175 -3.05 24.75 -9.75
C GLY A 175 -1.83 25.02 -8.87
N GLU A 176 -2.01 25.40 -7.61
CA GLU A 176 -0.92 25.58 -6.65
C GLU A 176 -0.37 24.23 -6.19
N ARG A 177 0.93 24.19 -5.94
CA ARG A 177 1.58 23.00 -5.41
C ARG A 177 1.29 22.85 -3.92
N VAL A 178 0.83 21.67 -3.52
CA VAL A 178 0.72 21.30 -2.09
C VAL A 178 2.12 21.15 -1.50
N ASP A 179 2.34 21.71 -0.31
CA ASP A 179 3.66 21.66 0.32
C ASP A 179 4.03 20.23 0.75
N GLY A 180 5.22 19.84 0.34
CA GLY A 180 5.78 18.52 0.61
C GLY A 180 5.49 17.46 -0.44
N SER A 181 5.65 16.18 -0.05
CA SER A 181 5.48 15.03 -0.94
C SER A 181 4.71 13.90 -0.26
N LEU A 182 4.15 13.03 -1.10
CA LEU A 182 3.50 11.78 -0.74
C LEU A 182 4.33 10.62 -1.24
N GLN A 183 4.87 9.82 -0.32
CA GLN A 183 5.52 8.57 -0.69
C GLN A 183 4.50 7.44 -0.66
N CYS A 184 4.50 6.61 -1.69
CA CYS A 184 3.57 5.51 -1.78
C CYS A 184 4.19 4.30 -2.50
N LYS A 185 3.58 3.15 -2.29
CA LYS A 185 3.95 1.88 -2.94
C LYS A 185 2.82 1.40 -3.83
N VAL A 186 3.15 1.00 -5.05
CA VAL A 186 2.21 0.39 -5.99
C VAL A 186 1.83 -1.01 -5.51
N ALA A 187 0.57 -1.22 -5.11
CA ALA A 187 0.09 -2.48 -4.55
C ALA A 187 -0.46 -3.43 -5.61
N SER A 188 -1.18 -2.91 -6.60
CA SER A 188 -1.75 -3.69 -7.70
C SER A 188 -2.17 -2.80 -8.86
N ALA A 189 -2.27 -3.37 -10.06
CA ALA A 189 -3.01 -2.76 -11.15
C ALA A 189 -4.53 -2.94 -10.93
N VAL A 190 -5.34 -2.00 -11.41
CA VAL A 190 -6.80 -2.12 -11.43
C VAL A 190 -7.19 -2.84 -12.72
N THR A 191 -7.99 -3.88 -12.61
CA THR A 191 -8.23 -4.89 -13.66
C THR A 191 -8.80 -4.33 -14.97
N ASP A 192 -9.52 -3.21 -14.92
CA ASP A 192 -10.22 -2.64 -16.09
C ASP A 192 -9.46 -1.52 -16.80
N SER A 193 -8.20 -1.25 -16.44
CA SER A 193 -7.43 -0.16 -17.02
C SER A 193 -5.93 -0.35 -16.90
N ASN A 194 -5.23 -0.32 -18.04
CA ASN A 194 -3.76 -0.41 -18.10
C ASN A 194 -3.02 0.76 -17.43
N LYS A 195 -3.74 1.81 -17.00
CA LYS A 195 -3.14 3.02 -16.43
C LYS A 195 -3.63 3.32 -15.01
N ARG A 196 -4.45 2.47 -14.41
CA ARG A 196 -4.93 2.65 -13.04
C ARG A 196 -4.28 1.67 -12.09
N PHE A 197 -3.81 2.19 -10.97
CA PHE A 197 -3.10 1.44 -9.95
C PHE A 197 -3.65 1.77 -8.57
N LEU A 198 -3.68 0.77 -7.71
CA LEU A 198 -3.89 0.96 -6.28
C LEU A 198 -2.54 1.20 -5.64
N VAL A 199 -2.41 2.30 -4.90
CA VAL A 199 -1.20 2.64 -4.14
C VAL A 199 -1.50 2.70 -2.64
N HIS A 200 -0.53 2.31 -1.82
CA HIS A 200 -0.52 2.49 -0.38
C HIS A 200 0.42 3.62 -0.01
N PHE A 201 -0.03 4.55 0.83
CA PHE A 201 0.81 5.60 1.36
C PHE A 201 1.79 5.01 2.37
N THR A 202 3.07 5.33 2.22
CA THR A 202 4.13 4.88 3.12
C THR A 202 4.65 6.01 4.00
N SER A 203 4.61 7.24 3.50
CA SER A 203 4.92 8.46 4.24
C SER A 203 4.26 9.64 3.55
N MET A 204 3.87 10.65 4.31
CA MET A 204 3.37 11.91 3.78
C MET A 204 3.81 13.08 4.67
N SER A 205 4.08 14.22 4.04
CA SER A 205 4.38 15.44 4.74
C SER A 205 3.11 16.00 5.42
N PRO A 206 3.23 16.81 6.49
CA PRO A 206 2.07 17.38 7.18
C PRO A 206 1.14 18.18 6.27
N GLY A 207 1.69 18.93 5.30
CA GLY A 207 0.90 19.69 4.32
C GLY A 207 0.07 18.79 3.42
N VAL A 208 0.65 17.68 2.93
CA VAL A 208 -0.05 16.68 2.13
C VAL A 208 -1.11 15.96 2.96
N GLU A 209 -0.83 15.62 4.21
CA GLU A 209 -1.80 14.97 5.10
C GLU A 209 -3.04 15.84 5.33
N ALA A 210 -2.83 17.13 5.63
CA ALA A 210 -3.92 18.09 5.81
C ALA A 210 -4.75 18.23 4.52
N PHE A 211 -4.10 18.31 3.36
CA PHE A 211 -4.76 18.38 2.07
C PHE A 211 -5.61 17.13 1.76
N ILE A 212 -5.06 15.92 1.96
CA ILE A 212 -5.78 14.66 1.76
C ILE A 212 -6.99 14.57 2.69
N ARG A 213 -6.85 14.96 3.95
CA ARG A 213 -7.95 14.99 4.92
C ARG A 213 -9.08 15.93 4.48
N SER A 214 -8.74 17.13 4.00
CA SER A 214 -9.69 18.10 3.46
C SER A 214 -10.42 17.57 2.22
N ALA A 215 -9.70 17.01 1.25
CA ALA A 215 -10.26 16.43 0.03
C ALA A 215 -11.22 15.27 0.31
N LEU A 216 -10.90 14.43 1.30
CA LEU A 216 -11.79 13.36 1.76
C LEU A 216 -13.08 13.91 2.39
N GLY A 217 -12.99 14.95 3.22
CA GLY A 217 -14.15 15.61 3.82
C GLY A 217 -15.10 16.16 2.77
N GLN A 218 -14.60 16.95 1.83
CA GLN A 218 -15.37 17.53 0.73
C GLN A 218 -16.06 16.46 -0.13
N SER A 219 -15.34 15.36 -0.45
CA SER A 219 -15.91 14.28 -1.27
C SER A 219 -16.99 13.47 -0.54
N LEU A 220 -16.94 13.37 0.78
CA LEU A 220 -17.97 12.73 1.59
C LEU A 220 -19.21 13.59 1.72
N GLU A 221 -19.07 14.90 1.90
CA GLU A 221 -20.16 15.88 1.96
C GLU A 221 -20.90 15.96 0.63
N SER A 222 -20.19 16.04 -0.50
CA SER A 222 -20.78 16.03 -1.85
C SER A 222 -21.64 14.79 -2.08
N LYS A 223 -21.18 13.60 -1.68
CA LYS A 223 -21.97 12.36 -1.81
C LYS A 223 -23.17 12.31 -0.87
N ALA A 224 -23.08 12.90 0.32
CA ALA A 224 -24.22 12.99 1.24
C ALA A 224 -25.31 13.91 0.69
N GLY A 225 -24.93 15.05 0.11
CA GLY A 225 -25.83 15.98 -0.58
C GLY A 225 -26.57 15.34 -1.76
N ASP A 226 -25.81 14.63 -2.63
CA ASP A 226 -26.38 13.94 -3.81
C ASP A 226 -27.36 12.81 -3.41
N ARG A 227 -27.11 12.13 -2.31
CA ARG A 227 -27.98 11.09 -1.76
C ARG A 227 -29.24 11.64 -1.12
N ALA A 228 -29.17 12.83 -0.51
CA ALA A 228 -30.29 13.54 0.05
C ALA A 228 -31.20 14.07 -1.08
N LEU A 229 -30.62 14.64 -2.15
CA LEU A 229 -31.35 15.10 -3.32
C LEU A 229 -32.09 13.96 -4.03
N ARG A 230 -31.48 12.81 -4.22
CA ARG A 230 -32.13 11.63 -4.83
C ARG A 230 -33.25 11.04 -3.99
N ARG A 231 -33.23 11.23 -2.66
CA ARG A 231 -34.32 10.82 -1.76
C ARG A 231 -35.48 11.79 -1.77
N SER A 232 -35.25 13.07 -2.03
CA SER A 232 -36.32 14.10 -2.12
C SER A 232 -37.05 14.09 -3.47
N VAL A 233 -36.44 13.51 -4.53
CA VAL A 233 -37.06 13.26 -5.83
C VAL A 233 -37.55 11.82 -5.88
N GLY A 234 -38.39 11.40 -4.93
CA GLY A 234 -39.11 10.13 -4.96
C GLY A 234 -40.29 10.19 -5.93
N PRO A 235 -40.80 9.05 -6.45
CA PRO A 235 -41.73 8.98 -7.55
C PRO A 235 -43.12 9.51 -7.14
N SER A 236 -43.38 10.78 -7.49
CA SER A 236 -44.74 11.30 -7.53
C SER A 236 -45.24 11.20 -8.95
N ALA A 237 -46.40 10.55 -9.11
CA ALA A 237 -47.27 10.55 -10.31
C ALA A 237 -47.13 9.35 -11.25
N GLU A 238 -47.75 8.23 -10.81
CA GLU A 238 -48.53 7.39 -11.72
C GLU A 238 -49.74 6.80 -10.95
N ARG A 239 -50.68 7.67 -10.55
CA ARG A 239 -52.05 7.25 -10.21
C ARG A 239 -53.00 8.34 -10.73
N SER A 240 -53.44 8.20 -11.93
CA SER A 240 -54.81 8.57 -12.40
C SER A 240 -54.88 8.47 -13.90
N ARG A 241 -55.39 7.38 -14.38
CA ARG A 241 -56.26 7.25 -15.56
C ARG A 241 -56.69 5.79 -15.70
N SER A 242 -57.75 5.45 -14.98
CA SER A 242 -58.66 4.38 -15.35
C SER A 242 -60.02 4.79 -14.82
N GLN A 243 -60.78 5.42 -15.65
CA GLN A 243 -62.23 5.34 -15.79
C GLN A 243 -62.57 5.47 -17.26
#